data_881976e40050b8a4d5472cfc16671707
#
_entry.id   881976e40050b8a4d5472cfc16671707
#
_cell.length_a   1.000
_cell.length_b   1.000
_cell.length_c   1.000
_cell.angle_alpha   90.00
_cell.angle_beta   90.00
_cell.angle_gamma   90.00
#
_symmetry.space_group_name_H-M   'P 1'
#
loop_
_entity.id
_entity.type
_entity.pdbx_description
1 polymer ?
#
loop_
_entity_poly.entity_id
_entity_poly.type
_entity_poly.pdbx_seq_one_letter_code
_entity_poly.pdbx_strand_id
1 'polypeptide(L)'
;MGKIKKSVHPDDDLHYENMGLKRSTVELWEDGSRVDGSKGTYEWWYFDSHYPDGTVLVIFMYLKNPIRVNSPITPMSTIELTLPDGTKYSEEVYASLSESHYAKDRCDVRIGDCRCRGDLKHYDVVFRGKTMRATLTLDGTIPAWRSQTGSIFFGDAEEHYFAWLPAVPEGNAVADVSYGDNKTLHLEGSGYHDHNWGNVSMLKLMHHWYWGRAKIGEYKVISSWITAGKKYGFKDHDVFMIARDGEILGDNSNHTLVFKPEGRYTDGHTGKPVYSKVIYEYTAESGDVYRITYDRHGDINKTRFTDALPKPLGILAGLAGFDGGYLRFEGTASIEKIVDGAVVERASDPAVWELMYFGHACADEKYRDSLA
;
A
#
# COMPACT_ATOMS: atom_id res chain seq x y z
N MET A 1 5.57 12.05 -30.82
CA MET A 1 5.30 11.87 -29.38
C MET A 1 3.82 12.10 -29.16
N GLY A 2 3.10 11.19 -28.47
CA GLY A 2 1.71 11.44 -28.08
C GLY A 2 1.66 12.58 -27.04
N LYS A 3 0.54 13.33 -27.00
CA LYS A 3 0.32 14.37 -25.98
C LYS A 3 0.38 13.74 -24.59
N ILE A 4 1.18 14.30 -23.69
CA ILE A 4 1.23 13.91 -22.26
C ILE A 4 -0.15 14.24 -21.65
N LYS A 5 -0.76 13.26 -21.00
CA LYS A 5 -2.01 13.40 -20.28
C LYS A 5 -1.80 13.85 -18.83
N LYS A 6 -2.83 14.43 -18.25
CA LYS A 6 -2.83 14.88 -16.84
C LYS A 6 -2.77 13.69 -15.89
N SER A 7 -2.04 13.82 -14.79
CA SER A 7 -2.27 13.09 -13.54
C SER A 7 -2.24 14.06 -12.37
N VAL A 8 -3.13 13.87 -11.40
CA VAL A 8 -3.28 14.78 -10.26
C VAL A 8 -3.68 13.99 -9.01
N HIS A 9 -3.08 14.36 -7.89
CA HIS A 9 -3.53 14.03 -6.55
C HIS A 9 -4.17 15.31 -6.02
N PRO A 10 -5.51 15.45 -6.08
CA PRO A 10 -6.14 16.73 -5.83
C PRO A 10 -6.27 17.02 -4.33
N ASP A 11 -6.16 18.31 -4.01
CA ASP A 11 -6.30 18.85 -2.66
C ASP A 11 -7.15 20.13 -2.65
N ASP A 12 -7.92 20.39 -3.67
CA ASP A 12 -8.79 21.56 -3.75
C ASP A 12 -10.23 21.26 -3.30
N ASP A 13 -10.94 22.29 -2.87
CA ASP A 13 -12.28 22.18 -2.30
C ASP A 13 -13.29 21.57 -3.27
N LEU A 14 -13.15 21.84 -4.57
CA LEU A 14 -14.05 21.31 -5.59
C LEU A 14 -14.01 19.77 -5.65
N HIS A 15 -12.80 19.18 -5.56
CA HIS A 15 -12.67 17.71 -5.51
C HIS A 15 -13.23 17.14 -4.23
N TYR A 16 -12.97 17.77 -3.07
CA TYR A 16 -13.57 17.35 -1.80
C TYR A 16 -15.09 17.38 -1.84
N GLU A 17 -15.70 18.45 -2.36
CA GLU A 17 -17.15 18.58 -2.50
C GLU A 17 -17.74 17.53 -3.46
N ASN A 18 -17.15 17.38 -4.66
CA ASN A 18 -17.62 16.44 -5.67
C ASN A 18 -17.53 14.97 -5.21
N MET A 19 -16.56 14.64 -4.37
CA MET A 19 -16.37 13.31 -3.79
C MET A 19 -17.14 13.12 -2.48
N GLY A 20 -17.75 14.16 -1.92
CA GLY A 20 -18.46 14.14 -0.63
C GLY A 20 -17.55 13.94 0.56
N LEU A 21 -16.27 14.30 0.45
CA LEU A 21 -15.25 14.13 1.48
C LEU A 21 -15.18 15.34 2.42
N LYS A 22 -14.79 15.09 3.66
CA LYS A 22 -14.40 16.13 4.62
C LYS A 22 -12.88 16.22 4.71
N ARG A 23 -12.33 17.42 4.69
CA ARG A 23 -10.88 17.64 4.70
C ARG A 23 -10.18 17.07 5.93
N SER A 24 -10.77 17.26 7.10
CA SER A 24 -10.15 16.96 8.40
C SER A 24 -10.51 15.60 8.99
N THR A 25 -11.44 14.86 8.39
CA THR A 25 -11.93 13.59 8.94
C THR A 25 -12.22 12.57 7.86
N VAL A 26 -11.95 11.31 8.17
CA VAL A 26 -12.42 10.17 7.38
C VAL A 26 -13.74 9.72 7.95
N GLU A 27 -14.73 9.50 7.09
CA GLU A 27 -16.07 9.03 7.48
C GLU A 27 -16.25 7.53 7.22
N LEU A 28 -17.11 6.88 7.97
CA LEU A 28 -17.33 5.42 7.92
C LEU A 28 -17.56 4.88 6.50
N TRP A 29 -18.29 5.64 5.68
CA TRP A 29 -18.62 5.23 4.32
C TRP A 29 -17.42 5.17 3.39
N GLU A 30 -16.32 5.88 3.69
CA GLU A 30 -15.11 5.89 2.87
C GLU A 30 -14.42 4.52 2.86
N ASP A 31 -14.57 3.73 3.93
CA ASP A 31 -14.12 2.34 4.01
C ASP A 31 -15.18 1.31 3.59
N GLY A 32 -16.34 1.75 3.14
CA GLY A 32 -17.33 0.92 2.48
C GLY A 32 -16.98 0.64 1.01
N SER A 33 -17.67 -0.27 0.34
CA SER A 33 -17.41 -0.60 -1.06
C SER A 33 -17.61 0.59 -1.99
N ARG A 34 -16.60 0.87 -2.81
CA ARG A 34 -16.51 2.08 -3.67
C ARG A 34 -16.67 1.81 -5.16
N VAL A 35 -16.58 0.56 -5.61
CA VAL A 35 -16.75 0.20 -7.01
C VAL A 35 -17.95 -0.72 -7.23
N ASP A 36 -18.43 -0.78 -8.46
CA ASP A 36 -19.57 -1.62 -8.86
C ASP A 36 -19.16 -2.99 -9.39
N GLY A 37 -17.85 -3.27 -9.47
CA GLY A 37 -17.30 -4.49 -10.04
C GLY A 37 -17.33 -4.57 -11.56
N SER A 38 -17.67 -3.50 -12.27
CA SER A 38 -17.64 -3.42 -13.72
C SER A 38 -16.25 -3.70 -14.30
N LYS A 39 -16.17 -3.86 -15.62
CA LYS A 39 -14.90 -4.10 -16.33
C LYS A 39 -13.93 -2.94 -16.09
N GLY A 40 -12.73 -3.27 -15.67
CA GLY A 40 -11.67 -2.30 -15.35
C GLY A 40 -11.55 -2.04 -13.87
N THR A 41 -12.61 -2.20 -13.06
CA THR A 41 -12.57 -1.93 -11.63
C THR A 41 -11.86 -3.03 -10.84
N TYR A 42 -11.37 -2.67 -9.67
CA TYR A 42 -10.84 -3.57 -8.64
C TYR A 42 -11.05 -2.93 -7.27
N GLU A 43 -11.10 -3.76 -6.22
CA GLU A 43 -11.26 -3.30 -4.85
C GLU A 43 -10.81 -4.38 -3.88
N TRP A 44 -10.08 -3.98 -2.82
CA TRP A 44 -9.71 -4.87 -1.74
C TRP A 44 -9.55 -4.14 -0.42
N TRP A 45 -9.78 -4.86 0.68
CA TRP A 45 -9.45 -4.51 2.06
C TRP A 45 -8.27 -5.36 2.48
N TYR A 46 -7.22 -4.72 2.97
CA TYR A 46 -5.97 -5.32 3.38
C TYR A 46 -5.79 -5.18 4.89
N PHE A 47 -5.40 -6.23 5.54
CA PHE A 47 -5.04 -6.28 6.95
C PHE A 47 -3.69 -6.94 7.10
N ASP A 48 -2.75 -6.30 7.80
CA ASP A 48 -1.53 -6.95 8.25
C ASP A 48 -1.35 -6.82 9.75
N SER A 49 -0.60 -7.76 10.34
CA SER A 49 -0.18 -7.67 11.72
C SER A 49 1.20 -8.29 11.91
N HIS A 50 2.00 -7.62 12.73
CA HIS A 50 3.38 -7.97 13.02
C HIS A 50 3.53 -8.24 14.52
N TYR A 51 4.16 -9.35 14.85
CA TYR A 51 4.24 -9.84 16.21
C TYR A 51 5.68 -9.82 16.72
N PRO A 52 5.91 -9.68 18.06
CA PRO A 52 7.25 -9.52 18.63
C PRO A 52 8.21 -10.69 18.36
N ASP A 53 7.68 -11.90 18.12
CA ASP A 53 8.46 -13.08 17.78
C ASP A 53 8.92 -13.12 16.30
N GLY A 54 8.49 -12.13 15.49
CA GLY A 54 8.76 -12.06 14.06
C GLY A 54 7.69 -12.71 13.17
N THR A 55 6.63 -13.27 13.77
CA THR A 55 5.46 -13.75 13.01
C THR A 55 4.76 -12.59 12.30
N VAL A 56 4.30 -12.83 11.07
CA VAL A 56 3.49 -11.88 10.29
C VAL A 56 2.24 -12.57 9.79
N LEU A 57 1.08 -11.93 9.98
CA LEU A 57 -0.20 -12.38 9.44
C LEU A 57 -0.73 -11.34 8.47
N VAL A 58 -1.15 -11.77 7.28
CA VAL A 58 -1.75 -10.92 6.25
C VAL A 58 -3.07 -11.52 5.80
N ILE A 59 -4.14 -10.71 5.75
CA ILE A 59 -5.45 -11.10 5.25
C ILE A 59 -5.93 -10.06 4.23
N PHE A 60 -6.43 -10.54 3.09
CA PHE A 60 -7.12 -9.71 2.10
C PHE A 60 -8.56 -10.15 1.93
N MET A 61 -9.42 -9.17 1.66
CA MET A 61 -10.79 -9.38 1.18
C MET A 61 -10.93 -8.65 -0.17
N TYR A 62 -11.22 -9.39 -1.25
CA TYR A 62 -11.33 -8.81 -2.60
C TYR A 62 -12.78 -8.87 -3.08
N LEU A 63 -13.31 -7.74 -3.53
CA LEU A 63 -14.45 -7.76 -4.45
C LEU A 63 -13.97 -8.25 -5.83
N LYS A 64 -12.83 -7.72 -6.27
CA LYS A 64 -12.22 -8.05 -7.55
C LYS A 64 -10.72 -7.80 -7.52
N ASN A 65 -9.97 -8.81 -7.89
CA ASN A 65 -8.51 -8.77 -7.83
C ASN A 65 -7.92 -7.77 -8.85
N PRO A 66 -6.95 -6.91 -8.45
CA PRO A 66 -6.33 -5.89 -9.31
C PRO A 66 -5.58 -6.44 -10.53
N ILE A 67 -5.22 -7.72 -10.53
CA ILE A 67 -4.59 -8.39 -11.69
C ILE A 67 -5.65 -8.80 -12.71
N ARG A 68 -6.89 -9.06 -12.28
CA ARG A 68 -8.00 -9.56 -13.12
C ARG A 68 -9.10 -8.53 -13.36
N VAL A 69 -8.74 -7.27 -13.51
CA VAL A 69 -9.69 -6.14 -13.65
C VAL A 69 -10.71 -6.28 -14.78
N ASN A 70 -10.38 -7.05 -15.83
CA ASN A 70 -11.26 -7.28 -16.98
C ASN A 70 -12.11 -8.55 -16.87
N SER A 71 -11.89 -9.38 -15.84
CA SER A 71 -12.70 -10.58 -15.57
C SER A 71 -14.02 -10.21 -14.88
N PRO A 72 -15.01 -11.12 -14.83
CA PRO A 72 -16.15 -10.97 -13.94
C PRO A 72 -15.74 -10.80 -12.47
N ILE A 73 -16.66 -10.31 -11.64
CA ILE A 73 -16.45 -10.25 -10.19
C ILE A 73 -16.17 -11.67 -9.69
N THR A 74 -15.11 -11.80 -8.89
CA THR A 74 -14.71 -13.06 -8.27
C THR A 74 -14.35 -12.76 -6.82
N PRO A 75 -15.36 -12.79 -5.91
CA PRO A 75 -15.12 -12.60 -4.49
C PRO A 75 -14.08 -13.60 -3.97
N MET A 76 -13.07 -13.09 -3.29
CA MET A 76 -11.96 -13.91 -2.79
C MET A 76 -11.42 -13.34 -1.48
N SER A 77 -11.12 -14.21 -0.52
CA SER A 77 -10.33 -13.86 0.64
C SER A 77 -9.05 -14.67 0.64
N THR A 78 -7.94 -14.05 1.03
CA THR A 78 -6.66 -14.74 1.16
C THR A 78 -6.06 -14.53 2.53
N ILE A 79 -5.29 -15.50 3.00
CA ILE A 79 -4.49 -15.43 4.21
C ILE A 79 -3.06 -15.87 3.92
N GLU A 80 -2.09 -15.16 4.49
CA GLU A 80 -0.69 -15.59 4.56
C GLU A 80 -0.20 -15.46 6.00
N LEU A 81 0.36 -16.54 6.55
CA LEU A 81 1.05 -16.57 7.81
C LEU A 81 2.53 -16.85 7.54
N THR A 82 3.40 -15.94 7.93
CA THR A 82 4.86 -16.13 7.89
C THR A 82 5.36 -16.32 9.30
N LEU A 83 6.00 -17.46 9.59
CA LEU A 83 6.58 -17.77 10.90
C LEU A 83 7.97 -17.12 11.06
N PRO A 84 8.53 -17.05 12.30
CA PRO A 84 9.85 -16.45 12.56
C PRO A 84 11.01 -17.09 11.79
N ASP A 85 10.89 -18.36 11.44
CA ASP A 85 11.88 -19.11 10.65
C ASP A 85 11.74 -18.89 9.12
N GLY A 86 10.81 -18.03 8.69
CA GLY A 86 10.50 -17.74 7.31
C GLY A 86 9.54 -18.75 6.65
N THR A 87 9.08 -19.79 7.36
CA THR A 87 8.08 -20.74 6.84
C THR A 87 6.76 -20.02 6.58
N LYS A 88 6.18 -20.26 5.41
CA LYS A 88 4.93 -19.63 4.98
C LYS A 88 3.79 -20.63 4.83
N TYR A 89 2.63 -20.25 5.31
CA TYR A 89 1.36 -20.90 5.09
C TYR A 89 0.41 -19.93 4.43
N SER A 90 -0.30 -20.37 3.40
CA SER A 90 -1.26 -19.52 2.71
C SER A 90 -2.46 -20.31 2.22
N GLU A 91 -3.61 -19.66 2.15
CA GLU A 91 -4.84 -20.22 1.60
C GLU A 91 -5.68 -19.14 0.92
N GLU A 92 -6.41 -19.53 -0.11
CA GLU A 92 -7.38 -18.70 -0.83
C GLU A 92 -8.76 -19.32 -0.69
N VAL A 93 -9.77 -18.49 -0.39
CA VAL A 93 -11.19 -18.86 -0.34
C VAL A 93 -11.93 -18.05 -1.39
N TYR A 94 -12.68 -18.73 -2.24
CA TYR A 94 -13.54 -18.15 -3.26
C TYR A 94 -15.00 -18.35 -2.87
N ALA A 95 -15.85 -17.38 -3.17
CA ALA A 95 -17.30 -17.48 -3.00
C ALA A 95 -18.03 -16.94 -4.24
N SER A 96 -19.27 -17.32 -4.41
CA SER A 96 -20.15 -16.68 -5.39
C SER A 96 -20.57 -15.28 -4.92
N LEU A 97 -21.02 -14.45 -5.85
CA LEU A 97 -21.52 -13.11 -5.52
C LEU A 97 -22.77 -13.19 -4.60
N SER A 98 -23.59 -14.23 -4.74
CA SER A 98 -24.76 -14.46 -3.88
C SER A 98 -24.41 -14.87 -2.44
N GLU A 99 -23.21 -15.41 -2.22
CA GLU A 99 -22.65 -15.74 -0.90
C GLU A 99 -21.80 -14.62 -0.32
N SER A 100 -21.73 -13.49 -1.01
CA SER A 100 -20.90 -12.35 -0.63
C SER A 100 -21.74 -11.12 -0.33
N HIS A 101 -21.16 -10.22 0.47
CA HIS A 101 -21.79 -8.95 0.84
C HIS A 101 -20.71 -7.87 0.93
N TYR A 102 -21.06 -6.67 0.46
CA TYR A 102 -20.18 -5.49 0.48
C TYR A 102 -21.04 -4.27 0.82
N ALA A 103 -20.97 -3.81 2.08
CA ALA A 103 -21.69 -2.61 2.50
C ALA A 103 -21.05 -1.36 1.88
N LYS A 104 -21.84 -0.34 1.60
CA LYS A 104 -21.37 0.93 1.02
C LYS A 104 -21.20 2.03 2.07
N ASP A 105 -21.80 1.86 3.24
CA ASP A 105 -21.84 2.85 4.30
C ASP A 105 -20.76 2.65 5.38
N ARG A 106 -20.04 1.54 5.32
CA ARG A 106 -18.93 1.19 6.22
C ARG A 106 -18.18 -0.02 5.73
N CYS A 107 -17.05 -0.37 6.37
CA CYS A 107 -16.43 -1.68 6.22
C CYS A 107 -17.34 -2.75 6.85
N ASP A 108 -18.07 -3.48 6.06
CA ASP A 108 -18.74 -4.73 6.39
C ASP A 108 -18.76 -5.60 5.12
N VAL A 109 -17.74 -6.46 5.02
CA VAL A 109 -17.48 -7.32 3.86
C VAL A 109 -17.59 -8.77 4.30
N ARG A 110 -18.33 -9.57 3.52
CA ARG A 110 -18.44 -11.01 3.70
C ARG A 110 -18.18 -11.72 2.38
N ILE A 111 -17.36 -12.77 2.42
CA ILE A 111 -17.02 -13.63 1.28
C ILE A 111 -17.12 -15.09 1.75
N GLY A 112 -18.25 -15.74 1.48
CA GLY A 112 -18.59 -17.03 2.10
C GLY A 112 -18.64 -16.91 3.62
N ASP A 113 -17.76 -17.68 4.29
CA ASP A 113 -17.61 -17.66 5.75
C ASP A 113 -16.52 -16.70 6.25
N CYS A 114 -15.79 -16.05 5.35
CA CYS A 114 -14.81 -15.01 5.68
C CYS A 114 -15.53 -13.67 5.84
N ARG A 115 -15.05 -12.83 6.76
CA ARG A 115 -15.63 -11.51 7.03
C ARG A 115 -14.60 -10.53 7.55
N CYS A 116 -14.74 -9.24 7.17
CA CYS A 116 -14.19 -8.12 7.92
C CYS A 116 -15.29 -7.10 8.21
N ARG A 117 -15.23 -6.47 9.39
CA ARG A 117 -16.14 -5.41 9.82
C ARG A 117 -15.41 -4.43 10.69
N GLY A 118 -15.63 -3.13 10.47
CA GLY A 118 -15.03 -2.10 11.28
C GLY A 118 -15.70 -0.74 11.20
N ASP A 119 -15.19 0.18 12.03
CA ASP A 119 -15.72 1.53 12.23
C ASP A 119 -14.65 2.63 12.18
N LEU A 120 -13.52 2.36 11.47
CA LEU A 120 -12.33 3.20 11.37
C LEU A 120 -11.46 3.22 12.64
N LYS A 121 -11.86 2.52 13.69
CA LYS A 121 -11.12 2.41 14.94
C LYS A 121 -10.98 0.97 15.40
N HIS A 122 -12.05 0.21 15.35
CA HIS A 122 -12.10 -1.19 15.74
C HIS A 122 -12.50 -2.05 14.54
N TYR A 123 -11.76 -3.14 14.33
CA TYR A 123 -12.02 -4.11 13.25
C TYR A 123 -12.00 -5.53 13.78
N ASP A 124 -13.01 -6.31 13.37
CA ASP A 124 -13.05 -7.76 13.49
C ASP A 124 -12.88 -8.39 12.12
N VAL A 125 -11.87 -9.26 11.98
CA VAL A 125 -11.57 -9.99 10.75
C VAL A 125 -11.61 -11.48 11.03
N VAL A 126 -12.34 -12.22 10.21
CA VAL A 126 -12.49 -13.66 10.31
C VAL A 126 -12.15 -14.28 8.97
N PHE A 127 -11.16 -15.18 8.98
CA PHE A 127 -10.85 -16.04 7.85
C PHE A 127 -11.26 -17.49 8.15
N ARG A 128 -11.91 -18.14 7.20
CA ARG A 128 -12.38 -19.54 7.32
C ARG A 128 -12.03 -20.30 6.03
N GLY A 129 -10.87 -20.92 6.03
CA GLY A 129 -10.43 -21.84 4.97
C GLY A 129 -10.56 -23.30 5.38
N LYS A 130 -10.05 -24.18 4.52
CA LYS A 130 -10.01 -25.63 4.73
C LYS A 130 -8.89 -26.03 5.68
N THR A 131 -7.71 -25.41 5.50
CA THR A 131 -6.46 -25.71 6.20
C THR A 131 -6.04 -24.61 7.16
N MET A 132 -6.58 -23.38 6.97
CA MET A 132 -6.29 -22.24 7.82
C MET A 132 -7.58 -21.57 8.31
N ARG A 133 -7.53 -21.11 9.54
CA ARG A 133 -8.58 -20.27 10.14
C ARG A 133 -7.92 -19.19 10.98
N ALA A 134 -8.48 -18.00 10.96
CA ALA A 134 -8.00 -16.91 11.80
C ALA A 134 -9.16 -16.05 12.30
N THR A 135 -8.96 -15.48 13.47
CA THR A 135 -9.65 -14.28 13.92
C THR A 135 -8.58 -13.22 14.17
N LEU A 136 -8.81 -12.01 13.73
CA LEU A 136 -7.96 -10.87 14.01
C LEU A 136 -8.84 -9.73 14.51
N THR A 137 -8.51 -9.21 15.68
CA THR A 137 -9.05 -7.95 16.20
C THR A 137 -7.99 -6.88 16.04
N LEU A 138 -8.34 -5.74 15.48
CA LEU A 138 -7.44 -4.61 15.28
C LEU A 138 -8.06 -3.35 15.88
N ASP A 139 -7.37 -2.76 16.87
CA ASP A 139 -7.75 -1.53 17.55
C ASP A 139 -6.82 -0.40 17.17
N GLY A 140 -7.31 0.57 16.38
CA GLY A 140 -6.55 1.71 15.91
C GLY A 140 -6.04 2.61 17.04
N THR A 141 -4.75 2.88 17.04
CA THR A 141 -4.08 3.81 17.98
C THR A 141 -3.83 5.16 17.36
N ILE A 142 -3.98 5.29 16.05
CA ILE A 142 -3.91 6.52 15.27
C ILE A 142 -5.23 6.64 14.50
N PRO A 143 -5.83 7.85 14.38
CA PRO A 143 -7.05 8.04 13.60
C PRO A 143 -6.91 7.58 12.15
N ALA A 144 -8.01 7.14 11.55
CA ALA A 144 -8.07 6.90 10.11
C ALA A 144 -7.61 8.14 9.34
N TRP A 145 -6.84 7.92 8.30
CA TRP A 145 -6.23 8.98 7.53
C TRP A 145 -6.27 8.67 6.03
N ARG A 146 -6.32 9.69 5.22
CA ARG A 146 -6.04 9.60 3.79
C ARG A 146 -5.14 10.76 3.35
N SER A 147 -4.27 10.49 2.38
CA SER A 147 -3.49 11.54 1.74
C SER A 147 -4.42 12.41 0.87
N GLN A 148 -4.57 13.68 1.21
CA GLN A 148 -5.43 14.61 0.45
C GLN A 148 -6.85 14.03 0.25
N THR A 149 -7.32 13.89 -1.01
CA THR A 149 -8.61 13.22 -1.32
C THR A 149 -8.53 11.69 -1.30
N GLY A 150 -7.37 11.09 -1.02
CA GLY A 150 -7.16 9.64 -1.08
C GLY A 150 -7.14 9.07 -2.49
N SER A 151 -7.26 9.90 -3.52
CA SER A 151 -7.37 9.47 -4.92
C SER A 151 -6.41 10.19 -5.84
N ILE A 152 -5.67 9.44 -6.64
CA ILE A 152 -4.88 9.99 -7.75
C ILE A 152 -5.65 9.77 -9.04
N PHE A 153 -5.97 10.86 -9.73
CA PHE A 153 -6.70 10.85 -11.00
C PHE A 153 -5.76 10.94 -12.19
N PHE A 154 -6.16 10.31 -13.30
CA PHE A 154 -5.39 10.17 -14.51
C PHE A 154 -6.27 10.39 -15.74
N GLY A 155 -5.72 11.12 -16.73
CA GLY A 155 -6.42 11.49 -17.95
C GLY A 155 -6.82 12.96 -17.97
N ASP A 156 -7.03 13.53 -19.17
CA ASP A 156 -7.34 14.96 -19.32
C ASP A 156 -8.71 15.31 -18.71
N ALA A 157 -9.63 14.33 -18.64
CA ALA A 157 -10.96 14.43 -18.01
C ALA A 157 -11.02 13.70 -16.64
N GLU A 158 -9.87 13.31 -16.10
CA GLU A 158 -9.78 12.56 -14.83
C GLU A 158 -10.58 11.25 -14.85
N GLU A 159 -10.65 10.64 -16.03
CA GLU A 159 -11.49 9.47 -16.32
C GLU A 159 -11.03 8.18 -15.63
N HIS A 160 -9.78 8.13 -15.14
CA HIS A 160 -9.20 6.99 -14.43
C HIS A 160 -8.69 7.41 -13.07
N TYR A 161 -8.72 6.47 -12.10
CA TYR A 161 -8.19 6.74 -10.77
C TYR A 161 -7.66 5.47 -10.09
N PHE A 162 -6.76 5.72 -9.14
CA PHE A 162 -6.34 4.82 -8.08
C PHE A 162 -6.64 5.52 -6.75
N ALA A 163 -7.24 4.82 -5.82
CA ALA A 163 -7.58 5.34 -4.51
C ALA A 163 -7.06 4.43 -3.40
N TRP A 164 -6.69 5.04 -2.27
CA TRP A 164 -6.10 4.39 -1.12
C TRP A 164 -6.49 5.10 0.17
N LEU A 165 -6.99 4.35 1.13
CA LEU A 165 -7.41 4.80 2.45
C LEU A 165 -6.75 3.94 3.53
N PRO A 166 -5.69 4.40 4.23
CA PRO A 166 -5.25 3.84 5.50
C PRO A 166 -6.29 4.06 6.59
N ALA A 167 -7.23 3.11 6.73
CA ALA A 167 -8.32 3.21 7.69
C ALA A 167 -7.85 2.94 9.13
N VAL A 168 -6.80 2.13 9.31
CA VAL A 168 -6.03 2.01 10.56
C VAL A 168 -4.55 2.15 10.23
N PRO A 169 -3.99 3.36 10.29
CA PRO A 169 -2.55 3.60 10.03
C PRO A 169 -1.62 2.84 10.97
N GLU A 170 -2.04 2.62 12.20
CA GLU A 170 -1.38 1.81 13.23
C GLU A 170 -2.39 1.43 14.30
N GLY A 171 -2.33 0.18 14.80
CA GLY A 171 -3.21 -0.32 15.83
C GLY A 171 -2.61 -1.48 16.62
N ASN A 172 -3.28 -1.86 17.71
CA ASN A 172 -3.01 -3.09 18.44
C ASN A 172 -3.73 -4.24 17.76
N ALA A 173 -3.03 -5.31 17.48
CA ALA A 173 -3.56 -6.50 16.82
C ALA A 173 -3.52 -7.72 17.75
N VAL A 174 -4.66 -8.40 17.87
CA VAL A 174 -4.75 -9.69 18.56
C VAL A 174 -5.29 -10.72 17.57
N ALA A 175 -4.58 -11.82 17.39
CA ALA A 175 -5.00 -12.86 16.47
C ALA A 175 -4.94 -14.26 17.08
N ASP A 176 -5.97 -15.07 16.78
CA ASP A 176 -5.95 -16.52 16.97
C ASP A 176 -5.90 -17.18 15.59
N VAL A 177 -4.87 -17.96 15.33
CA VAL A 177 -4.64 -18.60 14.03
C VAL A 177 -4.52 -20.11 14.21
N SER A 178 -5.26 -20.87 13.40
CA SER A 178 -5.02 -22.30 13.23
C SER A 178 -4.54 -22.59 11.82
N TYR A 179 -3.52 -23.45 11.66
CA TYR A 179 -2.86 -23.73 10.40
C TYR A 179 -2.22 -25.11 10.38
N GLY A 180 -1.92 -25.60 9.16
CA GLY A 180 -1.31 -26.92 8.98
C GLY A 180 -2.11 -28.02 9.66
N ASP A 181 -1.42 -28.95 10.33
CA ASP A 181 -2.03 -30.09 11.03
C ASP A 181 -2.60 -29.67 12.40
N ASN A 182 -3.55 -28.72 12.42
CA ASN A 182 -4.21 -28.19 13.62
C ASN A 182 -3.26 -27.50 14.63
N LYS A 183 -2.17 -26.92 14.16
CA LYS A 183 -1.35 -26.02 14.97
C LYS A 183 -2.12 -24.74 15.25
N THR A 184 -1.94 -24.17 16.43
CA THR A 184 -2.60 -22.94 16.85
C THR A 184 -1.61 -21.94 17.40
N LEU A 185 -1.85 -20.65 17.14
CA LEU A 185 -1.11 -19.53 17.71
C LEU A 185 -2.11 -18.53 18.27
N HIS A 186 -1.78 -17.99 19.44
CA HIS A 186 -2.38 -16.76 19.95
C HIS A 186 -1.30 -15.69 19.91
N LEU A 187 -1.57 -14.56 19.27
CA LEU A 187 -0.59 -13.56 18.89
C LEU A 187 -1.09 -12.18 19.29
N GLU A 188 -0.23 -11.38 19.93
CA GLU A 188 -0.47 -9.98 20.27
C GLU A 188 0.65 -9.12 19.71
N GLY A 189 0.31 -8.04 19.00
CA GLY A 189 1.29 -7.20 18.33
C GLY A 189 0.71 -5.92 17.75
N SER A 190 1.32 -5.42 16.68
CA SER A 190 0.84 -4.25 15.96
C SER A 190 0.18 -4.64 14.64
N GLY A 191 -0.74 -3.82 14.16
CA GLY A 191 -1.43 -4.07 12.91
C GLY A 191 -1.80 -2.81 12.17
N TYR A 192 -2.24 -3.03 10.93
CA TYR A 192 -2.57 -2.02 9.94
C TYR A 192 -3.74 -2.48 9.09
N HIS A 193 -4.53 -1.54 8.63
CA HIS A 193 -5.59 -1.78 7.67
C HIS A 193 -5.67 -0.66 6.65
N ASP A 194 -5.77 -1.04 5.38
CA ASP A 194 -6.11 -0.12 4.30
C ASP A 194 -7.17 -0.70 3.36
N HIS A 195 -7.81 0.22 2.65
CA HIS A 195 -8.77 -0.05 1.59
C HIS A 195 -8.28 0.58 0.29
N ASN A 196 -8.28 -0.21 -0.78
CA ASN A 196 -7.79 0.21 -2.09
C ASN A 196 -8.79 -0.09 -3.18
N TRP A 197 -8.98 0.83 -4.11
CA TRP A 197 -9.86 0.65 -5.26
C TRP A 197 -9.45 1.48 -6.47
N GLY A 198 -10.00 1.14 -7.62
CA GLY A 198 -9.78 1.88 -8.85
C GLY A 198 -10.61 1.36 -10.00
N ASN A 199 -10.59 2.08 -11.13
CA ASN A 199 -11.42 1.78 -12.29
C ASN A 199 -10.64 1.35 -13.54
N VAL A 200 -9.33 1.19 -13.41
CA VAL A 200 -8.46 0.69 -14.48
C VAL A 200 -7.21 0.04 -13.88
N SER A 201 -6.63 -0.95 -14.55
CA SER A 201 -5.41 -1.60 -14.07
C SER A 201 -4.30 -0.59 -13.75
N MET A 202 -3.69 -0.73 -12.57
CA MET A 202 -2.54 0.07 -12.14
C MET A 202 -1.36 0.03 -13.12
N LEU A 203 -1.21 -1.08 -13.87
CA LEU A 203 -0.20 -1.21 -14.94
C LEU A 203 -0.34 -0.14 -16.06
N LYS A 204 -1.53 0.47 -16.20
CA LYS A 204 -1.80 1.53 -17.19
C LYS A 204 -1.59 2.93 -16.64
N LEU A 205 -1.51 3.06 -15.32
CA LEU A 205 -1.45 4.32 -14.60
C LEU A 205 -0.04 4.64 -14.11
N MET A 206 0.63 3.65 -13.53
CA MET A 206 1.83 3.85 -12.74
C MET A 206 3.07 3.27 -13.43
N HIS A 207 4.20 3.92 -13.20
CA HIS A 207 5.52 3.43 -13.55
C HIS A 207 6.11 2.63 -12.39
N HIS A 208 6.24 3.24 -11.22
CA HIS A 208 6.71 2.59 -10.00
C HIS A 208 6.25 3.35 -8.76
N TRP A 209 6.35 2.73 -7.60
CA TRP A 209 6.26 3.39 -6.31
C TRP A 209 7.29 2.86 -5.33
N TYR A 210 7.73 3.71 -4.43
CA TYR A 210 8.25 3.34 -3.12
C TYR A 210 7.11 3.44 -2.11
N TRP A 211 6.97 2.45 -1.24
CA TRP A 211 6.00 2.47 -0.14
C TRP A 211 6.66 1.91 1.12
N GLY A 212 6.45 2.56 2.25
CA GLY A 212 6.92 2.12 3.55
C GLY A 212 6.02 2.58 4.68
N ARG A 213 5.88 1.71 5.66
CA ARG A 213 5.29 1.99 6.95
C ARG A 213 6.32 1.65 8.03
N ALA A 214 6.60 2.58 8.93
CA ALA A 214 7.62 2.40 9.96
C ALA A 214 7.17 2.92 11.31
N LYS A 215 7.50 2.16 12.36
CA LYS A 215 7.56 2.64 13.73
C LYS A 215 9.02 3.00 14.03
N ILE A 216 9.27 4.26 14.40
CA ILE A 216 10.63 4.77 14.63
C ILE A 216 10.61 5.50 15.98
N GLY A 217 11.05 4.84 17.04
CA GLY A 217 10.84 5.32 18.41
C GLY A 217 9.33 5.50 18.70
N GLU A 218 8.95 6.68 19.11
CA GLU A 218 7.55 7.03 19.37
C GLU A 218 6.78 7.40 18.08
N TYR A 219 7.49 7.63 16.97
CA TYR A 219 6.88 8.04 15.71
C TYR A 219 6.31 6.89 14.92
N LYS A 220 5.22 7.14 14.20
CA LYS A 220 4.63 6.29 13.19
C LYS A 220 4.64 7.05 11.88
N VAL A 221 5.12 6.42 10.83
CA VAL A 221 5.27 7.05 9.52
C VAL A 221 4.65 6.14 8.45
N ILE A 222 3.85 6.74 7.57
CA ILE A 222 3.48 6.17 6.28
C ILE A 222 4.09 7.07 5.22
N SER A 223 4.82 6.48 4.29
CA SER A 223 5.48 7.21 3.21
C SER A 223 5.37 6.47 1.90
N SER A 224 5.04 7.18 0.82
CA SER A 224 5.06 6.63 -0.52
C SER A 224 5.46 7.71 -1.52
N TRP A 225 6.16 7.28 -2.56
CA TRP A 225 6.49 8.11 -3.71
C TRP A 225 6.06 7.37 -4.97
N ILE A 226 4.97 7.83 -5.58
CA ILE A 226 4.30 7.18 -6.69
C ILE A 226 4.63 7.93 -7.97
N THR A 227 5.33 7.29 -8.91
CA THR A 227 5.61 7.86 -10.22
C THR A 227 4.59 7.35 -11.23
N ALA A 228 3.85 8.26 -11.85
CA ALA A 228 2.91 7.97 -12.93
C ALA A 228 3.64 7.43 -14.17
N GLY A 229 2.93 6.67 -15.00
CA GLY A 229 3.50 6.10 -16.21
C GLY A 229 3.86 7.14 -17.27
N LYS A 230 4.63 6.72 -18.27
CA LYS A 230 5.10 7.53 -19.41
C LYS A 230 4.00 8.37 -20.07
N LYS A 231 2.79 7.82 -20.19
CA LYS A 231 1.63 8.52 -20.76
C LYS A 231 1.27 9.80 -19.99
N TYR A 232 1.64 9.85 -18.70
CA TYR A 232 1.38 10.95 -17.77
C TYR A 232 2.65 11.75 -17.45
N GLY A 233 3.71 11.61 -18.28
CA GLY A 233 4.94 12.38 -18.18
C GLY A 233 5.80 12.02 -16.96
N PHE A 234 5.63 10.82 -16.39
CA PHE A 234 6.33 10.40 -15.17
C PHE A 234 6.13 11.36 -13.99
N LYS A 235 4.96 11.98 -13.91
CA LYS A 235 4.65 12.88 -12.80
C LYS A 235 4.67 12.12 -11.49
N ASP A 236 5.36 12.68 -10.51
CA ASP A 236 5.42 12.15 -9.17
C ASP A 236 4.23 12.62 -8.31
N HIS A 237 3.78 11.75 -7.42
CA HIS A 237 2.75 11.98 -6.43
C HIS A 237 3.26 11.50 -5.08
N ASP A 238 3.32 12.40 -4.14
CA ASP A 238 3.74 12.14 -2.79
C ASP A 238 2.57 11.69 -1.91
N VAL A 239 2.88 10.80 -0.96
CA VAL A 239 2.00 10.37 0.11
C VAL A 239 2.84 10.30 1.38
N PHE A 240 2.43 11.00 2.41
CA PHE A 240 3.19 11.05 3.67
C PHE A 240 2.27 11.36 4.84
N MET A 241 2.49 10.68 5.93
CA MET A 241 1.90 10.95 7.24
C MET A 241 2.93 10.65 8.32
N ILE A 242 3.01 11.53 9.31
CA ILE A 242 3.76 11.33 10.54
C ILE A 242 2.84 11.50 11.74
N ALA A 243 2.90 10.58 12.68
CA ALA A 243 2.11 10.60 13.90
C ALA A 243 2.98 10.26 15.12
N ARG A 244 2.56 10.72 16.29
CA ARG A 244 3.15 10.43 17.60
C ARG A 244 2.08 10.51 18.66
N ASP A 245 2.17 9.69 19.70
CA ASP A 245 1.28 9.71 20.87
C ASP A 245 -0.23 9.63 20.51
N GLY A 246 -0.55 8.90 19.43
CA GLY A 246 -1.92 8.74 18.95
C GLY A 246 -2.46 9.89 18.09
N GLU A 247 -1.65 10.91 17.81
CA GLU A 247 -2.03 12.09 17.04
C GLU A 247 -1.23 12.19 15.74
N ILE A 248 -1.87 12.62 14.66
CA ILE A 248 -1.20 12.95 13.40
C ILE A 248 -0.56 14.33 13.55
N LEU A 249 0.77 14.40 13.46
CA LEU A 249 1.55 15.64 13.56
C LEU A 249 1.55 16.42 12.24
N GLY A 250 1.31 15.73 11.13
CA GLY A 250 1.23 16.32 9.81
C GLY A 250 1.26 15.29 8.70
N ASP A 251 0.97 15.76 7.50
CA ASP A 251 0.95 14.98 6.28
C ASP A 251 1.32 15.81 5.04
N ASN A 252 1.27 15.21 3.86
CA ASN A 252 1.66 15.87 2.61
C ASN A 252 0.66 16.91 2.08
N SER A 253 -0.44 17.21 2.77
CA SER A 253 -1.41 18.22 2.35
C SER A 253 -0.85 19.65 2.35
N ASN A 254 0.23 19.90 3.10
CA ASN A 254 0.94 21.18 3.08
C ASN A 254 1.97 21.31 1.94
N HIS A 255 2.12 20.29 1.09
CA HIS A 255 3.00 20.28 -0.09
C HIS A 255 4.49 20.58 0.20
N THR A 256 4.99 20.25 1.39
CA THR A 256 6.38 20.50 1.80
C THR A 256 7.28 19.26 1.73
N LEU A 257 6.72 18.10 1.36
CA LEU A 257 7.48 16.87 1.31
C LEU A 257 8.50 16.88 0.16
N VAL A 258 9.73 16.51 0.47
CA VAL A 258 10.81 16.34 -0.51
C VAL A 258 11.34 14.92 -0.45
N PHE A 259 11.39 14.24 -1.60
CA PHE A 259 11.95 12.91 -1.74
C PHE A 259 13.37 12.98 -2.31
N LYS A 260 14.33 12.38 -1.60
CA LYS A 260 15.77 12.39 -1.95
C LYS A 260 16.30 10.95 -1.97
N PRO A 261 16.23 10.26 -3.12
CA PRO A 261 16.81 8.92 -3.24
C PRO A 261 18.35 9.01 -3.45
N GLU A 262 19.10 8.10 -2.80
CA GLU A 262 20.56 8.04 -2.86
C GLU A 262 21.07 6.62 -3.15
N GLY A 263 22.28 6.51 -3.68
CA GLY A 263 22.96 5.23 -3.89
C GLY A 263 22.26 4.35 -4.94
N ARG A 264 21.95 4.92 -6.12
CA ARG A 264 21.29 4.20 -7.22
C ARG A 264 22.17 3.06 -7.72
N TYR A 265 21.59 1.88 -7.87
CA TYR A 265 22.17 0.72 -8.53
C TYR A 265 21.11 -0.05 -9.32
N THR A 266 21.53 -1.00 -10.16
CA THR A 266 20.63 -1.91 -10.86
C THR A 266 20.62 -3.24 -10.12
N ASP A 267 19.42 -3.68 -9.67
CA ASP A 267 19.28 -4.98 -9.02
C ASP A 267 19.57 -6.12 -10.02
N GLY A 268 20.47 -7.04 -9.65
CA GLY A 268 20.95 -8.08 -10.55
C GLY A 268 19.93 -9.15 -10.90
N HIS A 269 18.88 -9.36 -10.07
CA HIS A 269 17.83 -10.34 -10.33
C HIS A 269 16.69 -9.75 -11.17
N THR A 270 16.18 -8.60 -10.75
CA THR A 270 15.03 -7.96 -11.39
C THR A 270 15.42 -7.06 -12.57
N GLY A 271 16.68 -6.62 -12.63
CA GLY A 271 17.16 -5.64 -13.61
C GLY A 271 16.61 -4.22 -13.36
N LYS A 272 16.00 -3.96 -12.20
CA LYS A 272 15.38 -2.68 -11.87
C LYS A 272 16.38 -1.70 -11.26
N PRO A 273 16.24 -0.39 -11.55
CA PRO A 273 16.90 0.65 -10.77
C PRO A 273 16.36 0.64 -9.33
N VAL A 274 17.28 0.64 -8.37
CA VAL A 274 16.96 0.64 -6.93
C VAL A 274 17.87 1.67 -6.26
N TYR A 275 17.37 2.30 -5.22
CA TYR A 275 18.17 3.17 -4.35
C TYR A 275 18.46 2.45 -3.05
N SER A 276 19.72 2.46 -2.60
CA SER A 276 20.12 1.88 -1.32
C SER A 276 19.59 2.67 -0.14
N LYS A 277 19.29 3.97 -0.35
CA LYS A 277 18.75 4.86 0.65
C LYS A 277 17.65 5.72 0.04
N VAL A 278 16.51 5.84 0.73
CA VAL A 278 15.45 6.77 0.37
C VAL A 278 15.14 7.68 1.55
N ILE A 279 15.07 8.98 1.30
CA ILE A 279 14.90 10.02 2.31
C ILE A 279 13.63 10.80 1.98
N TYR A 280 12.77 10.92 2.98
CA TYR A 280 11.61 11.80 2.98
C TYR A 280 11.86 12.93 3.96
N GLU A 281 11.84 14.18 3.48
CA GLU A 281 12.05 15.37 4.30
C GLU A 281 10.77 16.18 4.29
N TYR A 282 10.09 16.22 5.42
CA TYR A 282 8.80 16.87 5.63
C TYR A 282 8.97 18.11 6.52
N THR A 283 8.47 19.25 6.08
CA THR A 283 8.44 20.48 6.90
C THR A 283 7.03 20.68 7.43
N ALA A 284 6.88 20.63 8.76
CA ALA A 284 5.60 20.87 9.42
C ALA A 284 5.21 22.38 9.39
N GLU A 285 3.96 22.68 9.70
CA GLU A 285 3.46 24.05 9.78
C GLU A 285 4.22 24.90 10.83
N SER A 286 4.75 24.27 11.88
CA SER A 286 5.61 24.91 12.88
C SER A 286 6.97 25.38 12.33
N GLY A 287 7.37 24.90 11.15
CA GLY A 287 8.71 25.06 10.58
C GLY A 287 9.69 23.96 10.98
N ASP A 288 9.31 23.05 11.88
CA ASP A 288 10.11 21.88 12.23
C ASP A 288 10.25 20.96 11.02
N VAL A 289 11.45 20.42 10.80
CA VAL A 289 11.70 19.48 9.72
C VAL A 289 11.84 18.07 10.29
N TYR A 290 11.10 17.12 9.72
CA TYR A 290 11.23 15.70 10.00
C TYR A 290 11.89 15.02 8.80
N ARG A 291 13.09 14.48 9.02
CA ARG A 291 13.82 13.72 7.99
C ARG A 291 13.74 12.25 8.32
N ILE A 292 13.03 11.49 7.49
CA ILE A 292 12.89 10.05 7.58
C ILE A 292 13.80 9.40 6.55
N THR A 293 14.69 8.52 6.98
CA THR A 293 15.64 7.82 6.10
C THR A 293 15.43 6.32 6.22
N TYR A 294 15.15 5.66 5.10
CA TYR A 294 15.20 4.21 4.98
C TYR A 294 16.56 3.82 4.36
N ASP A 295 17.37 3.12 5.14
CA ASP A 295 18.70 2.61 4.75
C ASP A 295 18.63 1.10 4.58
N ARG A 296 18.77 0.63 3.34
CA ARG A 296 18.60 -0.77 2.98
C ARG A 296 19.83 -1.59 3.38
N HIS A 297 19.59 -2.71 4.10
CA HIS A 297 20.60 -3.68 4.47
C HIS A 297 20.48 -4.98 3.65
N GLY A 298 19.26 -5.37 3.27
CA GLY A 298 18.99 -6.62 2.56
C GLY A 298 17.67 -6.62 1.80
N ASP A 299 17.37 -7.79 1.21
CA ASP A 299 16.13 -8.04 0.49
C ASP A 299 15.40 -9.23 1.11
N ILE A 300 14.12 -9.02 1.47
CA ILE A 300 13.22 -10.09 1.92
C ILE A 300 12.67 -10.85 0.71
N ASN A 301 12.34 -10.12 -0.36
CA ASN A 301 11.79 -10.69 -1.59
C ASN A 301 12.19 -9.87 -2.81
N LYS A 302 12.45 -10.58 -3.91
CA LYS A 302 12.63 -10.00 -5.25
C LYS A 302 11.92 -10.88 -6.26
N THR A 303 10.92 -10.32 -6.92
CA THR A 303 10.13 -11.03 -7.91
C THR A 303 10.11 -10.24 -9.22
N ARG A 304 10.52 -10.86 -10.30
CA ARG A 304 10.26 -10.37 -11.65
C ARG A 304 8.95 -10.98 -12.13
N PHE A 305 8.00 -10.17 -12.56
CA PHE A 305 6.65 -10.67 -12.88
C PHE A 305 6.64 -11.62 -14.08
N THR A 306 7.59 -11.48 -14.99
CA THR A 306 7.76 -12.44 -16.11
C THR A 306 8.13 -13.84 -15.63
N ASP A 307 8.76 -13.99 -14.47
CA ASP A 307 9.19 -15.29 -13.93
C ASP A 307 8.01 -16.09 -13.37
N ALA A 308 6.93 -15.40 -12.99
CA ALA A 308 5.67 -16.01 -12.54
C ALA A 308 4.81 -16.53 -13.71
N LEU A 309 5.17 -16.21 -14.96
CA LEU A 309 4.46 -16.68 -16.15
C LEU A 309 5.06 -18.00 -16.66
N PRO A 310 4.26 -18.88 -17.30
CA PRO A 310 4.81 -20.00 -18.07
C PRO A 310 5.88 -19.52 -19.05
N LYS A 311 7.02 -20.21 -19.14
CA LYS A 311 8.20 -19.80 -19.92
C LYS A 311 7.90 -19.17 -21.29
N PRO A 312 7.05 -19.77 -22.18
CA PRO A 312 6.76 -19.16 -23.48
C PRO A 312 6.03 -17.81 -23.35
N LEU A 313 5.12 -17.68 -22.38
CA LEU A 313 4.39 -16.42 -22.14
C LEU A 313 5.28 -15.35 -21.51
N GLY A 314 6.19 -15.72 -20.60
CA GLY A 314 7.15 -14.80 -20.03
C GLY A 314 8.10 -14.21 -21.08
N ILE A 315 8.58 -15.04 -22.02
CA ILE A 315 9.43 -14.60 -23.15
C ILE A 315 8.65 -13.63 -24.05
N LEU A 316 7.40 -13.98 -24.42
CA LEU A 316 6.55 -13.12 -25.26
C LEU A 316 6.21 -11.79 -24.56
N ALA A 317 5.92 -11.83 -23.26
CA ALA A 317 5.67 -10.61 -22.47
C ALA A 317 6.91 -9.71 -22.43
N GLY A 318 8.10 -10.28 -22.21
CA GLY A 318 9.37 -9.56 -22.25
C GLY A 318 9.67 -8.95 -23.63
N LEU A 319 9.43 -9.70 -24.73
CA LEU A 319 9.57 -9.18 -26.09
C LEU A 319 8.59 -8.05 -26.39
N ALA A 320 7.39 -8.08 -25.78
CA ALA A 320 6.43 -6.97 -25.83
C ALA A 320 6.84 -5.77 -24.93
N GLY A 321 7.98 -5.86 -24.24
CA GLY A 321 8.50 -4.82 -23.37
C GLY A 321 7.90 -4.84 -21.94
N PHE A 322 7.14 -5.88 -21.57
CA PHE A 322 6.64 -6.01 -20.20
C PHE A 322 7.80 -6.34 -19.25
N ASP A 323 7.99 -5.51 -18.23
CA ASP A 323 9.13 -5.57 -17.32
C ASP A 323 8.76 -5.14 -15.89
N GLY A 324 7.66 -5.65 -15.37
CA GLY A 324 7.23 -5.40 -14.00
C GLY A 324 8.04 -6.19 -12.97
N GLY A 325 8.13 -5.68 -11.74
CA GLY A 325 8.83 -6.35 -10.66
C GLY A 325 8.45 -5.80 -9.29
N TYR A 326 8.61 -6.63 -8.27
CA TYR A 326 8.38 -6.30 -6.87
C TYR A 326 9.64 -6.60 -6.06
N LEU A 327 10.06 -5.65 -5.26
CA LEU A 327 11.18 -5.78 -4.35
C LEU A 327 10.72 -5.37 -2.94
N ARG A 328 10.98 -6.20 -1.95
CA ARG A 328 10.73 -5.91 -0.54
C ARG A 328 12.05 -5.92 0.20
N PHE A 329 12.32 -4.82 0.86
CA PHE A 329 13.60 -4.54 1.52
C PHE A 329 13.47 -4.69 3.03
N GLU A 330 14.58 -5.05 3.65
CA GLU A 330 14.82 -4.93 5.08
C GLU A 330 15.99 -3.99 5.34
N GLY A 331 15.94 -3.28 6.45
CA GLY A 331 16.98 -2.35 6.83
C GLY A 331 16.59 -1.55 8.07
N THR A 332 17.01 -0.32 8.12
CA THR A 332 16.75 0.60 9.21
C THR A 332 15.97 1.81 8.71
N ALA A 333 14.91 2.17 9.41
CA ALA A 333 14.32 3.49 9.30
C ALA A 333 14.81 4.37 10.45
N SER A 334 15.23 5.58 10.13
CA SER A 334 15.62 6.59 11.12
C SER A 334 14.83 7.88 10.92
N ILE A 335 14.62 8.60 12.02
CA ILE A 335 14.02 9.92 12.02
C ILE A 335 14.95 10.92 12.70
N GLU A 336 15.06 12.10 12.12
CA GLU A 336 15.66 13.29 12.74
C GLU A 336 14.60 14.39 12.80
N LYS A 337 14.32 14.91 13.99
CA LYS A 337 13.59 16.15 14.16
C LYS A 337 14.57 17.32 14.19
N ILE A 338 14.39 18.28 13.30
CA ILE A 338 15.27 19.44 13.12
C ILE A 338 14.47 20.70 13.43
N VAL A 339 14.93 21.49 14.37
CA VAL A 339 14.34 22.77 14.79
C VAL A 339 15.42 23.85 14.65
N ASP A 340 15.12 24.94 13.97
CA ASP A 340 16.06 26.03 13.69
C ASP A 340 17.39 25.56 13.09
N GLY A 341 17.34 24.52 12.23
CA GLY A 341 18.51 23.94 11.58
C GLY A 341 19.35 22.99 12.45
N ALA A 342 18.97 22.79 13.72
CA ALA A 342 19.64 21.86 14.63
C ALA A 342 18.83 20.58 14.83
N VAL A 343 19.49 19.42 14.82
CA VAL A 343 18.85 18.16 15.16
C VAL A 343 18.61 18.10 16.65
N VAL A 344 17.35 18.08 17.07
CA VAL A 344 16.93 18.07 18.49
C VAL A 344 16.51 16.69 18.98
N GLU A 345 16.11 15.82 18.07
CA GLU A 345 15.69 14.45 18.39
C GLU A 345 16.12 13.50 17.28
N ARG A 346 16.51 12.27 17.66
CA ARG A 346 16.81 11.14 16.75
C ARG A 346 16.28 9.86 17.31
N ALA A 347 15.75 9.02 16.41
CA ALA A 347 15.40 7.63 16.70
C ALA A 347 15.71 6.77 15.47
N SER A 348 15.83 5.44 15.69
CA SER A 348 16.11 4.49 14.62
C SER A 348 15.63 3.11 15.02
N ASP A 349 14.92 2.43 14.12
CA ASP A 349 14.40 1.08 14.32
C ASP A 349 14.51 0.24 13.05
N PRO A 350 14.49 -1.10 13.15
CA PRO A 350 14.35 -1.97 12.00
C PRO A 350 13.08 -1.65 11.21
N ALA A 351 13.17 -1.69 9.89
CA ALA A 351 12.03 -1.40 9.02
C ALA A 351 12.02 -2.27 7.78
N VAL A 352 10.82 -2.39 7.21
CA VAL A 352 10.55 -3.06 5.95
C VAL A 352 9.82 -2.07 5.04
N TRP A 353 10.24 -2.00 3.79
CA TRP A 353 9.58 -1.18 2.77
C TRP A 353 9.67 -1.86 1.41
N GLU A 354 8.99 -1.32 0.42
CA GLU A 354 8.91 -1.93 -0.89
C GLU A 354 9.13 -0.96 -2.04
N LEU A 355 9.51 -1.55 -3.18
CA LEU A 355 9.56 -0.91 -4.49
C LEU A 355 8.78 -1.79 -5.47
N MET A 356 7.74 -1.22 -6.06
CA MET A 356 6.94 -1.87 -7.09
C MET A 356 7.15 -1.20 -8.42
N TYR A 357 7.56 -1.96 -9.45
CA TYR A 357 7.58 -1.54 -10.84
C TYR A 357 6.43 -2.14 -11.61
N PHE A 358 5.74 -1.33 -12.40
CA PHE A 358 4.59 -1.75 -13.21
C PHE A 358 4.97 -1.89 -14.68
N GLY A 359 4.46 -2.90 -15.33
CA GLY A 359 4.44 -3.06 -16.78
C GLY A 359 5.78 -2.87 -17.51
N HIS A 360 5.95 -1.79 -18.25
CA HIS A 360 7.10 -1.51 -19.12
C HIS A 360 8.18 -0.64 -18.44
N ALA A 361 8.38 -0.80 -17.16
CA ALA A 361 9.17 0.07 -16.30
C ALA A 361 10.60 0.32 -16.78
N CYS A 362 11.38 -0.72 -17.17
CA CYS A 362 12.77 -0.51 -17.58
C CYS A 362 12.91 0.24 -18.91
N ALA A 363 12.02 -0.02 -19.88
CA ALA A 363 12.04 0.70 -21.15
C ALA A 363 11.68 2.17 -20.96
N ASP A 364 10.72 2.44 -20.06
CA ASP A 364 10.30 3.80 -19.74
C ASP A 364 11.36 4.55 -18.93
N GLU A 365 12.07 3.88 -18.02
CA GLU A 365 13.19 4.47 -17.26
C GLU A 365 14.31 4.92 -18.18
N LYS A 366 14.71 4.11 -19.16
CA LYS A 366 15.71 4.51 -20.18
C LYS A 366 15.27 5.73 -20.97
N TYR A 367 13.97 5.85 -21.26
CA TYR A 367 13.42 7.04 -21.93
C TYR A 367 13.49 8.26 -21.02
N ARG A 368 13.15 8.12 -19.74
CA ARG A 368 13.24 9.20 -18.74
C ARG A 368 14.67 9.71 -18.61
N ASP A 369 15.66 8.83 -18.50
CA ASP A 369 17.06 9.18 -18.40
C ASP A 369 17.59 9.92 -19.64
N SER A 370 16.97 9.71 -20.81
CA SER A 370 17.33 10.41 -22.05
C SER A 370 16.73 11.83 -22.18
N LEU A 371 15.79 12.16 -21.32
CA LEU A 371 15.14 13.48 -21.27
C LEU A 371 15.75 14.41 -20.20
N ALA A 372 16.55 13.87 -19.30
CA ALA A 372 17.27 14.62 -18.26
C ALA A 372 18.66 15.06 -18.75
#